data_30642bb49cfbae2bf9f4982e4d4639c8
#
_entry.id   30642bb49cfbae2bf9f4982e4d4639c8
#
_cell.length_a   1.000
_cell.length_b   1.000
_cell.length_c   1.000
_cell.angle_alpha   90.00
_cell.angle_beta   90.00
_cell.angle_gamma   90.00
#
_symmetry.space_group_name_H-M   'P 1'
#
loop_
_entity.id
_entity.type
_entity.pdbx_description
1 polymer ?
#
loop_
_entity_poly.entity_id
_entity_poly.type
_entity_poly.pdbx_seq_one_letter_code
_entity_poly.pdbx_strand_id
1 'polypeptide(L)'
;MVIYITFAGVRNLQTVTIVHNRTIKEDITIIELFFHLIRCGIGKQNTLPCTPDAQEWNELFEISKKQTLTGIAFAGIERLPQEQRPPREILLQWYKMCTLIKSKNAELDKKCAIVSGKFKSEGFGNCILKGQGIAQLYPDPTLRTPGDIDIWLDGGEEKVLEYVKKFFPDCEPTYHHVDFPITQELEIEIHYRPSWLYNPFANRRLQRFFKENADTQFTNDITTSEGCFPAPTVAFNRIYILLHIYRHLFQEGIGLRQLLDYYFVLDKGFSQQEKEECTRMLKSLGLIDFVAAVIYILQEKFGLETEKQLVPPNKRKGEFLLNEVMAAGNFGMHDKRYNIVSEEKEFAHFLNSMRRTVRLIFQYPNETFWSPYFKVWHYFWRKKH
;
A
#
# COMPACT_ATOMS: atom_id res chain seq x y z
N MET A 1 -42.26 8.86 -2.09
CA MET A 1 -43.73 9.21 -1.93
C MET A 1 -43.81 10.11 -0.71
N VAL A 2 -43.97 11.40 -0.96
CA VAL A 2 -44.02 12.42 0.10
C VAL A 2 -45.48 12.49 0.58
N ILE A 3 -45.71 12.12 1.84
CA ILE A 3 -47.02 12.27 2.48
C ILE A 3 -47.00 13.59 3.24
N TYR A 4 -47.73 14.59 2.74
CA TYR A 4 -48.03 15.80 3.48
C TYR A 4 -49.16 15.55 4.45
N ILE A 5 -48.84 15.55 5.76
CA ILE A 5 -49.89 15.66 6.80
C ILE A 5 -49.91 17.10 7.27
N THR A 6 -50.95 17.84 6.88
CA THR A 6 -51.20 19.19 7.34
C THR A 6 -51.90 19.14 8.70
N PHE A 7 -51.19 19.49 9.76
CA PHE A 7 -51.83 19.85 11.05
C PHE A 7 -51.82 21.37 11.20
N ALA A 8 -52.99 21.93 11.29
CA ALA A 8 -53.18 23.33 11.60
C ALA A 8 -52.84 23.61 13.07
N GLY A 9 -51.98 24.60 13.29
CA GLY A 9 -51.84 25.28 14.56
C GLY A 9 -50.62 24.86 15.38
N VAL A 10 -49.79 25.91 15.62
CA VAL A 10 -48.75 26.07 16.61
C VAL A 10 -47.29 25.90 16.12
N ARG A 11 -46.60 27.02 16.18
CA ARG A 11 -45.16 27.27 15.97
C ARG A 11 -44.29 26.22 16.60
N ASN A 12 -43.41 25.61 15.82
CA ASN A 12 -42.04 25.29 16.21
C ASN A 12 -41.20 24.84 15.00
N LEU A 13 -40.34 25.72 14.56
CA LEU A 13 -39.32 25.48 13.51
C LEU A 13 -38.14 24.60 13.96
N GLN A 14 -38.17 24.00 15.14
CA GLN A 14 -37.06 23.19 15.66
C GLN A 14 -37.18 21.68 15.38
N THR A 15 -38.34 21.20 14.94
CA THR A 15 -38.58 19.75 14.77
C THR A 15 -38.12 19.19 13.42
N VAL A 16 -37.90 20.05 12.43
CA VAL A 16 -37.54 19.61 11.06
C VAL A 16 -36.04 19.23 10.95
N THR A 17 -35.18 19.81 11.76
CA THR A 17 -33.72 19.58 11.71
C THR A 17 -33.30 18.22 12.30
N ILE A 18 -34.04 17.69 13.26
CA ILE A 18 -33.74 16.43 13.95
C ILE A 18 -34.10 15.22 13.08
N VAL A 19 -35.17 15.32 12.28
CA VAL A 19 -35.59 14.23 11.38
C VAL A 19 -34.64 14.07 10.20
N HIS A 20 -34.02 15.17 9.74
CA HIS A 20 -33.07 15.10 8.62
C HIS A 20 -31.74 14.42 9.00
N ASN A 21 -31.25 14.64 10.23
CA ASN A 21 -30.01 14.02 10.69
C ASN A 21 -30.13 12.51 11.00
N ARG A 22 -31.31 12.02 11.39
CA ARG A 22 -31.54 10.58 11.59
C ARG A 22 -31.58 9.81 10.29
N THR A 23 -32.18 10.37 9.25
CA THR A 23 -32.32 9.71 7.93
C THR A 23 -30.98 9.55 7.22
N ILE A 24 -30.04 10.49 7.38
CA ILE A 24 -28.69 10.41 6.78
C ILE A 24 -27.81 9.37 7.50
N LYS A 25 -28.01 9.16 8.81
CA LYS A 25 -27.21 8.21 9.60
C LYS A 25 -27.58 6.75 9.31
N GLU A 26 -28.80 6.45 8.90
CA GLU A 26 -29.28 5.07 8.62
C GLU A 26 -28.74 4.51 7.29
N ASP A 27 -28.25 5.37 6.37
CA ASP A 27 -27.79 4.95 5.03
C ASP A 27 -26.28 4.86 4.84
N ILE A 28 -25.46 5.36 5.80
CA ILE A 28 -23.98 5.37 5.69
C ILE A 28 -23.37 4.20 6.44
N THR A 29 -22.68 3.33 5.71
CA THR A 29 -21.96 2.20 6.32
C THR A 29 -20.70 2.67 7.07
N ILE A 30 -20.25 1.90 8.09
CA ILE A 30 -19.03 2.17 8.83
C ILE A 30 -17.79 2.21 7.90
N ILE A 31 -17.81 1.44 6.81
CA ILE A 31 -16.73 1.43 5.81
C ILE A 31 -16.70 2.74 5.03
N GLU A 32 -17.86 3.29 4.63
CA GLU A 32 -17.94 4.59 3.97
C GLU A 32 -17.49 5.71 4.91
N LEU A 33 -17.93 5.65 6.18
CA LEU A 33 -17.49 6.58 7.21
C LEU A 33 -15.98 6.53 7.42
N PHE A 34 -15.37 5.34 7.37
CA PHE A 34 -13.93 5.16 7.40
C PHE A 34 -13.24 5.85 6.20
N PHE A 35 -13.74 5.70 4.98
CA PHE A 35 -13.17 6.41 3.82
C PHE A 35 -13.32 7.94 3.94
N HIS A 36 -14.40 8.43 4.52
CA HIS A 36 -14.53 9.85 4.83
C HIS A 36 -13.44 10.30 5.81
N LEU A 37 -13.19 9.55 6.87
CA LEU A 37 -12.13 9.84 7.84
C LEU A 37 -10.74 9.84 7.18
N ILE A 38 -10.45 8.89 6.28
CA ILE A 38 -9.20 8.88 5.52
C ILE A 38 -9.10 10.11 4.60
N ARG A 39 -10.18 10.51 3.92
CA ARG A 39 -10.19 11.76 3.13
C ARG A 39 -9.92 13.00 3.99
N CYS A 40 -10.40 13.04 5.23
CA CYS A 40 -9.98 14.07 6.19
C CYS A 40 -8.47 13.97 6.44
N GLY A 41 -7.94 12.79 6.69
CA GLY A 41 -6.52 12.57 6.98
C GLY A 41 -5.58 13.01 5.87
N ILE A 42 -5.97 12.83 4.61
CA ILE A 42 -5.20 13.28 3.44
C ILE A 42 -5.53 14.71 2.98
N GLY A 43 -6.41 15.43 3.71
CA GLY A 43 -6.71 16.85 3.45
C GLY A 43 -7.72 17.12 2.34
N LYS A 44 -8.50 16.13 1.92
CA LYS A 44 -9.54 16.31 0.89
C LYS A 44 -10.87 16.81 1.46
N GLN A 45 -11.10 16.67 2.75
CA GLN A 45 -12.25 17.20 3.49
C GLN A 45 -11.86 17.45 4.95
N ASN A 46 -12.73 18.09 5.72
CA ASN A 46 -12.51 18.41 7.15
C ASN A 46 -13.72 18.09 8.05
N THR A 47 -14.72 17.43 7.52
CA THR A 47 -15.93 17.02 8.25
C THR A 47 -16.34 15.60 7.85
N LEU A 48 -17.00 14.89 8.74
CA LEU A 48 -17.68 13.63 8.45
C LEU A 48 -19.15 13.92 8.06
N PRO A 49 -19.80 13.04 7.29
CA PRO A 49 -21.21 13.19 6.90
C PRO A 49 -22.17 13.08 8.10
N CYS A 50 -21.75 12.39 9.17
CA CYS A 50 -22.46 12.32 10.45
C CYS A 50 -21.45 12.23 11.59
N THR A 51 -21.90 12.52 12.83
CA THR A 51 -21.08 12.36 14.04
C THR A 51 -21.14 10.90 14.49
N PRO A 52 -19.99 10.16 14.51
CA PRO A 52 -19.95 8.78 14.98
C PRO A 52 -20.22 8.71 16.47
N ASP A 53 -20.89 7.66 16.92
CA ASP A 53 -20.98 7.33 18.35
C ASP A 53 -19.74 6.60 18.85
N ALA A 54 -19.70 6.28 20.15
CA ALA A 54 -18.54 5.64 20.77
C ALA A 54 -18.26 4.24 20.21
N GLN A 55 -19.29 3.47 19.83
CA GLN A 55 -19.13 2.15 19.22
C GLN A 55 -18.56 2.28 17.81
N GLU A 56 -19.12 3.18 16.97
CA GLU A 56 -18.63 3.45 15.63
C GLU A 56 -17.17 3.93 15.65
N TRP A 57 -16.76 4.76 16.61
CA TRP A 57 -15.36 5.16 16.77
C TRP A 57 -14.43 3.98 17.10
N ASN A 58 -14.86 3.04 17.92
CA ASN A 58 -14.10 1.81 18.18
C ASN A 58 -13.99 0.94 16.91
N GLU A 59 -15.08 0.82 16.14
CA GLU A 59 -15.06 0.07 14.87
C GLU A 59 -14.13 0.73 13.84
N LEU A 60 -14.16 2.07 13.73
CA LEU A 60 -13.23 2.83 12.88
C LEU A 60 -11.77 2.61 13.29
N PHE A 61 -11.50 2.53 14.59
CA PHE A 61 -10.16 2.23 15.11
C PHE A 61 -9.70 0.83 14.69
N GLU A 62 -10.55 -0.20 14.84
CA GLU A 62 -10.23 -1.57 14.43
C GLU A 62 -10.01 -1.68 12.91
N ILE A 63 -10.85 -1.02 12.09
CA ILE A 63 -10.65 -0.96 10.64
C ILE A 63 -9.32 -0.28 10.31
N SER A 64 -8.97 0.81 10.98
CA SER A 64 -7.72 1.54 10.76
C SER A 64 -6.48 0.69 11.04
N LYS A 65 -6.51 -0.11 12.10
CA LYS A 65 -5.45 -1.08 12.43
C LYS A 65 -5.36 -2.18 11.38
N LYS A 66 -6.50 -2.79 11.04
CA LYS A 66 -6.58 -3.84 10.03
C LYS A 66 -6.02 -3.40 8.67
N GLN A 67 -6.23 -2.14 8.30
CA GLN A 67 -5.78 -1.55 7.04
C GLN A 67 -4.45 -0.80 7.15
N THR A 68 -3.82 -0.80 8.33
CA THR A 68 -2.55 -0.08 8.63
C THR A 68 -2.60 1.41 8.26
N LEU A 69 -3.74 2.05 8.51
CA LEU A 69 -4.02 3.47 8.25
C LEU A 69 -4.28 4.28 9.53
N THR A 70 -3.92 3.75 10.70
CA THR A 70 -4.21 4.38 12.00
C THR A 70 -3.66 5.81 12.09
N GLY A 71 -2.42 6.05 11.65
CA GLY A 71 -1.84 7.40 11.68
C GLY A 71 -2.57 8.38 10.76
N ILE A 72 -2.97 7.94 9.56
CA ILE A 72 -3.71 8.78 8.60
C ILE A 72 -5.14 9.06 9.09
N ALA A 73 -5.80 8.06 9.64
CA ALA A 73 -7.12 8.26 10.25
C ALA A 73 -7.05 9.23 11.44
N PHE A 74 -5.99 9.17 12.26
CA PHE A 74 -5.76 10.11 13.33
C PHE A 74 -5.53 11.54 12.82
N ALA A 75 -4.74 11.74 11.77
CA ALA A 75 -4.63 13.05 11.11
C ALA A 75 -6.00 13.56 10.62
N GLY A 76 -6.91 12.65 10.25
CA GLY A 76 -8.30 12.98 9.96
C GLY A 76 -9.04 13.49 11.19
N ILE A 77 -8.94 12.78 12.32
CA ILE A 77 -9.56 13.19 13.59
C ILE A 77 -9.10 14.59 14.01
N GLU A 78 -7.80 14.91 13.87
CA GLU A 78 -7.26 16.22 14.23
C GLU A 78 -7.86 17.37 13.40
N ARG A 79 -8.31 17.10 12.17
CA ARG A 79 -8.96 18.07 11.28
C ARG A 79 -10.47 18.21 11.50
N LEU A 80 -11.09 17.26 12.20
CA LEU A 80 -12.53 17.31 12.46
C LEU A 80 -12.88 18.45 13.44
N PRO A 81 -14.05 19.06 13.30
CA PRO A 81 -14.61 19.94 14.30
C PRO A 81 -14.83 19.19 15.62
N GLN A 82 -14.78 19.89 16.75
CA GLN A 82 -14.75 19.27 18.08
C GLN A 82 -15.97 18.36 18.34
N GLU A 83 -17.12 18.73 17.85
CA GLU A 83 -18.38 17.98 17.99
C GLU A 83 -18.41 16.66 17.24
N GLN A 84 -17.51 16.46 16.26
CA GLN A 84 -17.39 15.21 15.51
C GLN A 84 -16.25 14.32 16.01
N ARG A 85 -15.42 14.77 16.94
CA ARG A 85 -14.27 14.00 17.44
C ARG A 85 -14.70 12.88 18.38
N PRO A 86 -13.88 11.80 18.48
CA PRO A 86 -14.17 10.72 19.40
C PRO A 86 -14.14 11.17 20.86
N PRO A 87 -14.84 10.47 21.76
CA PRO A 87 -14.71 10.66 23.20
C PRO A 87 -13.24 10.58 23.66
N ARG A 88 -12.90 11.30 24.74
CA ARG A 88 -11.52 11.46 25.23
C ARG A 88 -10.78 10.13 25.42
N GLU A 89 -11.43 9.11 25.95
CA GLU A 89 -10.82 7.82 26.20
C GLU A 89 -10.41 7.09 24.89
N ILE A 90 -11.27 7.17 23.87
CA ILE A 90 -11.00 6.60 22.55
C ILE A 90 -9.91 7.42 21.85
N LEU A 91 -9.96 8.75 21.94
CA LEU A 91 -8.95 9.64 21.39
C LEU A 91 -7.55 9.35 21.94
N LEU A 92 -7.43 9.02 23.23
CA LEU A 92 -6.16 8.64 23.86
C LEU A 92 -5.59 7.33 23.30
N GLN A 93 -6.43 6.38 22.91
CA GLN A 93 -5.97 5.15 22.26
C GLN A 93 -5.36 5.43 20.87
N TRP A 94 -6.02 6.28 20.09
CA TRP A 94 -5.51 6.73 18.80
C TRP A 94 -4.16 7.47 18.95
N TYR A 95 -4.09 8.40 19.88
CA TYR A 95 -2.88 9.17 20.17
C TYR A 95 -1.71 8.28 20.58
N LYS A 96 -1.95 7.32 21.48
CA LYS A 96 -0.91 6.34 21.89
C LYS A 96 -0.37 5.56 20.69
N MET A 97 -1.25 5.07 19.83
CA MET A 97 -0.82 4.32 18.63
C MET A 97 -0.02 5.21 17.68
N CYS A 98 -0.45 6.45 17.45
CA CYS A 98 0.26 7.38 16.60
C CYS A 98 1.65 7.77 17.15
N THR A 99 1.79 7.89 18.47
CA THR A 99 3.09 8.12 19.10
C THR A 99 4.05 6.97 18.84
N LEU A 100 3.57 5.72 18.91
CA LEU A 100 4.38 4.53 18.56
C LEU A 100 4.76 4.51 17.07
N ILE A 101 3.81 4.86 16.18
CA ILE A 101 4.08 4.95 14.74
C ILE A 101 5.16 6.00 14.45
N LYS A 102 5.06 7.20 15.04
CA LYS A 102 6.04 8.28 14.88
C LYS A 102 7.43 7.87 15.38
N SER A 103 7.51 7.28 16.58
CA SER A 103 8.78 6.79 17.13
C SER A 103 9.44 5.73 16.25
N LYS A 104 8.63 4.80 15.73
CA LYS A 104 9.14 3.74 14.83
C LYS A 104 9.62 4.31 13.49
N ASN A 105 8.92 5.31 12.93
CA ASN A 105 9.38 5.97 11.70
C ASN A 105 10.73 6.66 11.89
N ALA A 106 10.93 7.42 12.98
CA ALA A 106 12.20 8.07 13.28
C ALA A 106 13.35 7.03 13.40
N GLU A 107 13.09 5.91 14.09
CA GLU A 107 14.05 4.80 14.19
C GLU A 107 14.39 4.23 12.81
N LEU A 108 13.39 3.99 11.95
CA LEU A 108 13.61 3.42 10.63
C LEU A 108 14.31 4.39 9.68
N ASP A 109 13.99 5.69 9.72
CA ASP A 109 14.69 6.71 8.93
C ASP A 109 16.18 6.71 9.24
N LYS A 110 16.53 6.68 10.55
CA LYS A 110 17.92 6.56 10.99
C LYS A 110 18.58 5.27 10.49
N LYS A 111 17.88 4.14 10.60
CA LYS A 111 18.39 2.84 10.13
C LYS A 111 18.57 2.82 8.61
N CYS A 112 17.65 3.41 7.83
CA CYS A 112 17.78 3.55 6.38
C CYS A 112 19.06 4.31 6.01
N ALA A 113 19.33 5.44 6.66
CA ALA A 113 20.54 6.23 6.42
C ALA A 113 21.83 5.43 6.74
N ILE A 114 21.86 4.72 7.87
CA ILE A 114 23.00 3.89 8.29
C ILE A 114 23.24 2.74 7.30
N VAL A 115 22.20 1.99 6.95
CA VAL A 115 22.30 0.82 6.06
C VAL A 115 22.70 1.24 4.65
N SER A 116 22.08 2.30 4.11
CA SER A 116 22.44 2.85 2.81
C SER A 116 23.89 3.32 2.78
N GLY A 117 24.33 4.06 3.80
CA GLY A 117 25.73 4.51 3.93
C GLY A 117 26.73 3.34 4.01
N LYS A 118 26.38 2.28 4.73
CA LYS A 118 27.19 1.06 4.80
C LYS A 118 27.35 0.44 3.41
N PHE A 119 26.27 0.17 2.68
CA PHE A 119 26.39 -0.43 1.34
C PHE A 119 27.13 0.47 0.35
N LYS A 120 26.97 1.79 0.46
CA LYS A 120 27.75 2.75 -0.34
C LYS A 120 29.25 2.65 -0.04
N SER A 121 29.64 2.49 1.22
CA SER A 121 31.06 2.31 1.60
C SER A 121 31.66 0.96 1.15
N GLU A 122 30.81 -0.04 0.93
CA GLU A 122 31.16 -1.36 0.38
C GLU A 122 31.16 -1.40 -1.17
N GLY A 123 30.94 -0.24 -1.81
CA GLY A 123 30.97 -0.12 -3.27
C GLY A 123 29.69 -0.53 -3.99
N PHE A 124 28.54 -0.49 -3.30
CA PHE A 124 27.23 -0.71 -3.91
C PHE A 124 26.48 0.61 -4.09
N GLY A 125 26.05 0.90 -5.34
CA GLY A 125 24.92 1.80 -5.56
C GLY A 125 23.68 1.19 -4.92
N ASN A 126 22.86 2.01 -4.25
CA ASN A 126 21.69 1.50 -3.56
C ASN A 126 20.59 2.54 -3.43
N CYS A 127 19.34 2.08 -3.23
CA CYS A 127 18.25 2.94 -2.79
C CYS A 127 17.24 2.19 -1.91
N ILE A 128 16.62 2.91 -0.98
CA ILE A 128 15.57 2.38 -0.10
C ILE A 128 14.26 2.33 -0.90
N LEU A 129 13.78 1.12 -1.14
CA LEU A 129 12.51 0.87 -1.82
C LEU A 129 11.34 1.05 -0.86
N LYS A 130 10.16 1.41 -1.41
CA LYS A 130 8.90 1.48 -0.60
C LYS A 130 9.04 2.30 0.69
N GLY A 131 8.44 1.81 1.77
CA GLY A 131 8.58 2.23 3.16
C GLY A 131 8.87 3.70 3.37
N GLN A 132 10.07 3.97 3.85
CA GLN A 132 10.54 5.32 4.20
C GLN A 132 10.72 6.22 2.98
N GLY A 133 11.05 5.66 1.80
CA GLY A 133 11.13 6.41 0.55
C GLY A 133 9.79 6.97 0.10
N ILE A 134 8.70 6.20 0.26
CA ILE A 134 7.34 6.63 -0.09
C ILE A 134 6.75 7.53 0.99
N ALA A 135 7.10 7.33 2.27
CA ALA A 135 6.57 8.13 3.37
C ALA A 135 6.76 9.63 3.13
N GLN A 136 7.86 10.05 2.48
CA GLN A 136 8.15 11.45 2.16
C GLN A 136 7.16 12.10 1.18
N LEU A 137 6.30 11.31 0.53
CA LEU A 137 5.23 11.83 -0.31
C LEU A 137 3.96 12.20 0.48
N TYR A 138 3.82 11.72 1.70
CA TYR A 138 2.68 11.97 2.59
C TYR A 138 2.72 13.39 3.16
N PRO A 139 1.55 13.98 3.52
CA PRO A 139 1.50 15.29 4.19
C PRO A 139 2.26 15.31 5.53
N ASP A 140 2.18 14.25 6.30
CA ASP A 140 3.02 13.98 7.48
C ASP A 140 3.65 12.58 7.33
N PRO A 141 4.92 12.49 6.90
CA PRO A 141 5.63 11.23 6.72
C PRO A 141 5.64 10.34 7.95
N THR A 142 5.62 10.95 9.14
CA THR A 142 5.72 10.25 10.42
C THR A 142 4.46 9.45 10.78
N LEU A 143 3.34 9.71 10.11
CA LEU A 143 2.05 9.03 10.34
C LEU A 143 1.79 7.85 9.40
N ARG A 144 2.63 7.64 8.39
CA ARG A 144 2.55 6.42 7.58
C ARG A 144 2.97 5.23 8.44
N THR A 145 2.09 4.22 8.58
CA THR A 145 2.46 3.00 9.34
C THR A 145 3.69 2.34 8.71
N PRO A 146 4.80 2.20 9.45
CA PRO A 146 6.04 1.64 8.93
C PRO A 146 5.97 0.12 8.75
N GLY A 147 6.98 -0.45 8.10
CA GLY A 147 7.19 -1.89 7.88
C GLY A 147 8.68 -2.22 7.98
N ASP A 148 9.12 -3.13 7.14
CA ASP A 148 10.48 -3.55 6.88
C ASP A 148 11.33 -2.51 6.12
N ILE A 149 12.63 -2.77 6.02
CA ILE A 149 13.52 -2.02 5.14
C ILE A 149 13.83 -2.87 3.92
N ASP A 150 13.36 -2.42 2.76
CA ASP A 150 13.74 -2.96 1.46
C ASP A 150 14.84 -2.08 0.86
N ILE A 151 15.98 -2.66 0.55
CA ILE A 151 17.07 -1.93 -0.09
C ILE A 151 17.47 -2.60 -1.41
N TRP A 152 17.41 -1.84 -2.50
CA TRP A 152 17.87 -2.31 -3.80
C TRP A 152 19.35 -2.00 -3.95
N LEU A 153 20.17 -3.03 -4.20
CA LEU A 153 21.61 -2.90 -4.50
C LEU A 153 21.88 -3.08 -5.98
N ASP A 154 22.90 -2.37 -6.46
CA ASP A 154 23.43 -2.58 -7.81
C ASP A 154 24.27 -3.87 -7.92
N GLY A 155 24.70 -4.18 -9.16
CA GLY A 155 25.57 -5.33 -9.44
C GLY A 155 24.81 -6.65 -9.68
N GLY A 156 23.50 -6.69 -9.47
CA GLY A 156 22.64 -7.84 -9.78
C GLY A 156 22.79 -9.00 -8.79
N GLU A 157 22.16 -10.12 -9.12
CA GLU A 157 22.02 -11.30 -8.24
C GLU A 157 23.35 -11.86 -7.78
N GLU A 158 24.28 -12.15 -8.70
CA GLU A 158 25.54 -12.83 -8.40
C GLU A 158 26.41 -12.03 -7.42
N LYS A 159 26.66 -10.74 -7.71
CA LYS A 159 27.47 -9.84 -6.84
C LYS A 159 26.83 -9.67 -5.47
N VAL A 160 25.51 -9.49 -5.42
CA VAL A 160 24.78 -9.30 -4.16
C VAL A 160 24.79 -10.57 -3.31
N LEU A 161 24.52 -11.72 -3.89
CA LEU A 161 24.54 -13.00 -3.17
C LEU A 161 25.96 -13.38 -2.69
N GLU A 162 26.98 -13.14 -3.51
CA GLU A 162 28.38 -13.32 -3.08
C GLU A 162 28.70 -12.45 -1.85
N TYR A 163 28.24 -11.20 -1.83
CA TYR A 163 28.42 -10.32 -0.68
C TYR A 163 27.67 -10.82 0.56
N VAL A 164 26.39 -11.16 0.43
CA VAL A 164 25.55 -11.62 1.55
C VAL A 164 26.10 -12.92 2.15
N LYS A 165 26.51 -13.88 1.32
CA LYS A 165 27.05 -15.18 1.76
C LYS A 165 28.36 -15.07 2.55
N LYS A 166 29.10 -13.97 2.46
CA LYS A 166 30.28 -13.72 3.33
C LYS A 166 29.89 -13.57 4.79
N PHE A 167 28.68 -13.08 5.08
CA PHE A 167 28.17 -12.85 6.44
C PHE A 167 27.14 -13.92 6.86
N PHE A 168 26.37 -14.41 5.91
CA PHE A 168 25.30 -15.38 6.10
C PHE A 168 25.38 -16.50 5.05
N PRO A 169 26.29 -17.48 5.24
CA PRO A 169 26.51 -18.56 4.27
C PRO A 169 25.27 -19.37 3.95
N ASP A 170 24.37 -19.55 4.94
CA ASP A 170 23.15 -20.35 4.85
C ASP A 170 21.92 -19.50 4.45
N CYS A 171 22.10 -18.30 3.88
CA CYS A 171 21.00 -17.49 3.42
C CYS A 171 20.22 -18.17 2.29
N GLU A 172 18.90 -18.09 2.35
CA GLU A 172 17.99 -18.65 1.33
C GLU A 172 17.49 -17.53 0.41
N PRO A 173 18.05 -17.37 -0.79
CA PRO A 173 17.59 -16.33 -1.70
C PRO A 173 16.24 -16.67 -2.32
N THR A 174 15.42 -15.65 -2.54
CA THR A 174 14.25 -15.71 -3.41
C THR A 174 14.62 -15.20 -4.81
N TYR A 175 13.68 -15.16 -5.76
CA TYR A 175 13.96 -14.66 -7.12
C TYR A 175 14.40 -13.20 -7.17
N HIS A 176 14.11 -12.38 -6.18
CA HIS A 176 14.31 -10.92 -6.23
C HIS A 176 15.03 -10.32 -5.04
N HIS A 177 15.04 -11.01 -3.90
CA HIS A 177 15.71 -10.54 -2.69
C HIS A 177 16.33 -11.69 -1.89
N VAL A 178 17.10 -11.33 -0.90
CA VAL A 178 17.61 -12.17 0.16
C VAL A 178 17.48 -11.44 1.49
N ASP A 179 17.07 -12.16 2.53
CA ASP A 179 16.98 -11.61 3.88
C ASP A 179 18.39 -11.35 4.44
N PHE A 180 18.54 -10.20 5.11
CA PHE A 180 19.79 -9.81 5.72
C PHE A 180 19.58 -9.51 7.22
N PRO A 181 19.65 -10.52 8.08
CA PRO A 181 19.30 -10.43 9.50
C PRO A 181 20.42 -9.76 10.31
N ILE A 182 20.56 -8.43 10.20
CA ILE A 182 21.58 -7.68 10.97
C ILE A 182 21.21 -7.64 12.45
N THR A 183 19.93 -7.55 12.79
CA THR A 183 19.45 -7.54 14.18
C THR A 183 18.15 -8.36 14.29
N GLN A 184 17.86 -8.90 15.49
CA GLN A 184 16.61 -9.63 15.75
C GLN A 184 15.33 -8.76 15.62
N GLU A 185 15.49 -7.44 15.63
CA GLU A 185 14.37 -6.48 15.68
C GLU A 185 14.07 -5.83 14.32
N LEU A 186 14.91 -6.05 13.31
CA LEU A 186 14.78 -5.38 12.02
C LEU A 186 14.99 -6.35 10.87
N GLU A 187 13.95 -6.57 10.12
CA GLU A 187 13.99 -7.27 8.85
C GLU A 187 14.50 -6.32 7.76
N ILE A 188 15.62 -6.69 7.13
CA ILE A 188 16.18 -6.01 5.96
C ILE A 188 16.13 -7.00 4.81
N GLU A 189 15.42 -6.63 3.76
CA GLU A 189 15.41 -7.35 2.50
C GLU A 189 16.35 -6.67 1.50
N ILE A 190 17.41 -7.37 1.11
CA ILE A 190 18.33 -6.89 0.07
C ILE A 190 17.80 -7.35 -1.28
N HIS A 191 17.32 -6.42 -2.08
CA HIS A 191 16.82 -6.65 -3.42
C HIS A 191 17.95 -6.52 -4.45
N TYR A 192 18.13 -7.55 -5.28
CA TYR A 192 18.92 -7.48 -6.51
C TYR A 192 18.03 -7.33 -7.76
N ARG A 193 16.71 -7.42 -7.58
CA ARG A 193 15.66 -7.02 -8.52
C ARG A 193 14.56 -6.31 -7.74
N PRO A 194 14.17 -5.07 -8.08
CA PRO A 194 13.12 -4.36 -7.31
C PRO A 194 11.79 -5.10 -7.28
N SER A 195 11.41 -5.75 -8.38
CA SER A 195 10.19 -6.55 -8.52
C SER A 195 10.26 -7.48 -9.72
N TRP A 196 9.20 -8.26 -9.97
CA TRP A 196 9.12 -9.21 -11.06
C TRP A 196 7.68 -9.57 -11.43
N LEU A 197 7.50 -10.25 -12.57
CA LEU A 197 6.22 -10.75 -13.06
C LEU A 197 6.33 -12.25 -13.41
N TYR A 198 5.21 -12.99 -13.30
CA TYR A 198 5.16 -14.40 -13.67
C TYR A 198 5.32 -14.59 -15.19
N ASN A 199 4.74 -13.69 -16.00
CA ASN A 199 4.91 -13.72 -17.45
C ASN A 199 6.37 -13.42 -17.83
N PRO A 200 7.13 -14.36 -18.41
CA PRO A 200 8.56 -14.18 -18.68
C PRO A 200 8.85 -13.09 -19.71
N PHE A 201 7.96 -12.85 -20.65
CA PHE A 201 8.13 -11.80 -21.67
C PHE A 201 7.90 -10.40 -21.06
N ALA A 202 6.89 -10.26 -20.24
CA ALA A 202 6.65 -9.03 -19.49
C ALA A 202 7.79 -8.79 -18.47
N ASN A 203 8.20 -9.83 -17.75
CA ASN A 203 9.30 -9.77 -16.80
C ASN A 203 10.62 -9.32 -17.45
N ARG A 204 10.96 -9.84 -18.64
CA ARG A 204 12.16 -9.41 -19.38
C ARG A 204 12.14 -7.90 -19.71
N ARG A 205 10.98 -7.37 -20.10
CA ARG A 205 10.81 -5.90 -20.33
C ARG A 205 10.95 -5.13 -19.03
N LEU A 206 10.37 -5.64 -17.95
CA LEU A 206 10.45 -5.05 -16.62
C LEU A 206 11.89 -4.99 -16.11
N GLN A 207 12.65 -6.09 -16.19
CA GLN A 207 14.05 -6.10 -15.76
C GLN A 207 14.93 -5.15 -16.57
N ARG A 208 14.63 -4.97 -17.86
CA ARG A 208 15.29 -3.95 -18.70
C ARG A 208 14.98 -2.54 -18.18
N PHE A 209 13.71 -2.24 -17.91
CA PHE A 209 13.30 -0.95 -17.33
C PHE A 209 14.04 -0.66 -16.01
N PHE A 210 14.14 -1.64 -15.11
CA PHE A 210 14.89 -1.46 -13.86
C PHE A 210 16.35 -1.16 -14.12
N LYS A 211 17.00 -1.93 -15.00
CA LYS A 211 18.41 -1.73 -15.35
C LYS A 211 18.69 -0.35 -15.96
N GLU A 212 17.83 0.09 -16.88
CA GLU A 212 17.98 1.38 -17.56
C GLU A 212 17.76 2.59 -16.64
N ASN A 213 17.04 2.42 -15.53
CA ASN A 213 16.73 3.50 -14.59
C ASN A 213 17.51 3.41 -13.26
N ALA A 214 18.34 2.42 -13.06
CA ALA A 214 18.99 2.13 -11.77
C ALA A 214 19.81 3.30 -11.22
N ASP A 215 20.73 3.84 -12.02
CA ASP A 215 21.66 4.90 -11.61
C ASP A 215 20.93 6.16 -11.12
N THR A 216 19.82 6.51 -11.77
CA THR A 216 18.97 7.63 -11.34
C THR A 216 18.39 7.39 -9.94
N GLN A 217 17.98 6.14 -9.64
CA GLN A 217 17.40 5.83 -8.34
C GLN A 217 18.46 5.81 -7.23
N PHE A 218 19.67 5.35 -7.54
CA PHE A 218 20.79 5.29 -6.58
C PHE A 218 21.40 6.67 -6.26
N THR A 219 21.05 7.69 -7.02
CA THR A 219 21.52 9.08 -6.82
C THR A 219 20.40 10.05 -6.43
N ASN A 220 19.15 9.58 -6.32
CA ASN A 220 18.03 10.42 -5.92
C ASN A 220 17.90 10.48 -4.39
N ASP A 221 18.73 11.28 -3.76
CA ASP A 221 18.76 11.43 -2.30
C ASP A 221 17.51 12.13 -1.78
N ILE A 222 16.94 11.57 -0.70
CA ILE A 222 15.90 12.20 0.11
C ILE A 222 16.46 12.50 1.50
N THR A 223 15.99 13.58 2.11
CA THR A 223 16.43 14.02 3.45
C THR A 223 15.27 13.90 4.43
N THR A 224 15.51 13.25 5.55
CA THR A 224 14.60 13.16 6.70
C THR A 224 15.23 13.90 7.90
N SER A 225 14.51 14.02 9.01
CA SER A 225 15.07 14.56 10.26
C SER A 225 16.21 13.69 10.81
N GLU A 226 16.25 12.41 10.46
CA GLU A 226 17.16 11.41 11.03
C GLU A 226 18.34 11.07 10.10
N GLY A 227 18.35 11.56 8.86
CA GLY A 227 19.43 11.32 7.91
C GLY A 227 19.02 11.45 6.46
N CYS A 228 19.96 11.10 5.57
CA CYS A 228 19.78 11.16 4.12
C CYS A 228 20.07 9.80 3.50
N PHE A 229 19.28 9.37 2.53
CA PHE A 229 19.46 8.13 1.80
C PHE A 229 18.78 8.20 0.42
N PRO A 230 19.27 7.46 -0.59
CA PRO A 230 18.63 7.40 -1.88
C PRO A 230 17.28 6.65 -1.83
N ALA A 231 16.29 7.13 -2.58
CA ALA A 231 15.01 6.49 -2.76
C ALA A 231 14.51 6.66 -4.20
N PRO A 232 13.64 5.77 -4.71
CA PRO A 232 13.14 5.88 -6.06
C PRO A 232 12.40 7.20 -6.34
N THR A 233 12.63 7.75 -7.53
CA THR A 233 11.91 8.93 -8.02
C THR A 233 10.41 8.67 -8.15
N VAL A 234 9.61 9.73 -8.15
CA VAL A 234 8.15 9.63 -8.36
C VAL A 234 7.84 8.94 -9.71
N ALA A 235 8.58 9.26 -10.76
CA ALA A 235 8.40 8.65 -12.08
C ALA A 235 8.63 7.14 -12.07
N PHE A 236 9.68 6.66 -11.40
CA PHE A 236 9.95 5.24 -11.21
C PHE A 236 8.86 4.57 -10.36
N ASN A 237 8.43 5.22 -9.29
CA ASN A 237 7.41 4.72 -8.37
C ASN A 237 6.03 4.57 -9.01
N ARG A 238 5.70 5.30 -10.10
CA ARG A 238 4.45 5.08 -10.86
C ARG A 238 4.35 3.67 -11.44
N ILE A 239 5.48 3.04 -11.74
CA ILE A 239 5.56 1.64 -12.21
C ILE A 239 5.82 0.71 -11.02
N TYR A 240 6.82 1.01 -10.20
CA TYR A 240 7.33 0.11 -9.18
C TYR A 240 6.29 -0.15 -8.06
N ILE A 241 5.66 0.87 -7.49
CA ILE A 241 4.66 0.69 -6.42
C ILE A 241 3.44 -0.07 -6.93
N LEU A 242 2.99 0.20 -8.17
CA LEU A 242 1.89 -0.54 -8.77
C LEU A 242 2.23 -2.03 -8.93
N LEU A 243 3.46 -2.36 -9.36
CA LEU A 243 3.96 -3.73 -9.46
C LEU A 243 4.02 -4.41 -8.09
N HIS A 244 4.51 -3.70 -7.08
CA HIS A 244 4.55 -4.19 -5.71
C HIS A 244 3.15 -4.56 -5.21
N ILE A 245 2.16 -3.66 -5.38
CA ILE A 245 0.75 -3.94 -5.06
C ILE A 245 0.24 -5.16 -5.83
N TYR A 246 0.53 -5.25 -7.12
CA TYR A 246 0.11 -6.35 -7.98
C TYR A 246 0.68 -7.69 -7.52
N ARG A 247 1.97 -7.73 -7.15
CA ARG A 247 2.64 -8.92 -6.63
C ARG A 247 1.99 -9.43 -5.35
N HIS A 248 1.80 -8.55 -4.37
CA HIS A 248 1.17 -8.93 -3.11
C HIS A 248 -0.28 -9.39 -3.28
N LEU A 249 -1.03 -8.83 -4.25
CA LEU A 249 -2.37 -9.31 -4.56
C LEU A 249 -2.38 -10.81 -4.91
N PHE A 250 -1.36 -11.31 -5.61
CA PHE A 250 -1.24 -12.73 -5.98
C PHE A 250 -0.65 -13.61 -4.88
N GLN A 251 0.17 -13.07 -4.01
CA GLN A 251 0.89 -13.84 -2.99
C GLN A 251 0.12 -13.92 -1.69
N GLU A 252 -0.16 -12.78 -1.08
CA GLU A 252 -0.63 -12.67 0.31
C GLU A 252 -1.95 -11.91 0.42
N GLY A 253 -2.13 -10.92 -0.42
CA GLY A 253 -3.20 -9.93 -0.36
C GLY A 253 -2.64 -8.54 -0.06
N ILE A 254 -3.47 -7.53 -0.24
CA ILE A 254 -3.10 -6.12 -0.08
C ILE A 254 -4.09 -5.42 0.84
N GLY A 255 -3.62 -4.39 1.55
CA GLY A 255 -4.44 -3.47 2.34
C GLY A 255 -4.56 -2.10 1.68
N LEU A 256 -5.35 -1.24 2.31
CA LEU A 256 -5.57 0.13 1.82
C LEU A 256 -4.30 1.00 1.92
N ARG A 257 -3.35 0.69 2.82
CA ARG A 257 -2.09 1.44 2.92
C ARG A 257 -1.32 1.41 1.60
N GLN A 258 -1.19 0.24 0.96
CA GLN A 258 -0.47 0.12 -0.30
C GLN A 258 -1.17 0.92 -1.42
N LEU A 259 -2.50 0.96 -1.43
CA LEU A 259 -3.25 1.80 -2.36
C LEU A 259 -3.05 3.29 -2.08
N LEU A 260 -2.98 3.67 -0.80
CA LEU A 260 -2.72 5.05 -0.41
C LEU A 260 -1.28 5.49 -0.73
N ASP A 261 -0.30 4.59 -0.63
CA ASP A 261 1.06 4.83 -1.14
C ASP A 261 1.02 5.24 -2.62
N TYR A 262 0.26 4.49 -3.43
CA TYR A 262 0.13 4.79 -4.86
C TYR A 262 -0.69 6.06 -5.13
N TYR A 263 -1.68 6.35 -4.30
CA TYR A 263 -2.40 7.63 -4.34
C TYR A 263 -1.41 8.81 -4.27
N PHE A 264 -0.50 8.83 -3.29
CA PHE A 264 0.46 9.91 -3.14
C PHE A 264 1.51 9.96 -4.25
N VAL A 265 1.87 8.84 -4.85
CA VAL A 265 2.70 8.82 -6.07
C VAL A 265 2.00 9.54 -7.23
N LEU A 266 0.71 9.30 -7.44
CA LEU A 266 -0.06 9.94 -8.51
C LEU A 266 -0.44 11.39 -8.18
N ASP A 267 -0.66 11.70 -6.90
CA ASP A 267 -1.03 13.04 -6.44
C ASP A 267 0.06 14.09 -6.71
N LYS A 268 1.33 13.66 -6.85
CA LYS A 268 2.43 14.54 -7.31
C LYS A 268 2.25 15.05 -8.73
N GLY A 269 1.33 14.48 -9.50
CA GLY A 269 1.07 14.85 -10.88
C GLY A 269 2.15 14.35 -11.85
N PHE A 270 1.96 14.62 -13.11
CA PHE A 270 2.86 14.27 -14.21
C PHE A 270 2.54 15.10 -15.46
N SER A 271 3.52 15.27 -16.32
CA SER A 271 3.33 15.84 -17.65
C SER A 271 2.60 14.86 -18.58
N GLN A 272 2.04 15.35 -19.68
CA GLN A 272 1.40 14.51 -20.68
C GLN A 272 2.38 13.48 -21.27
N GLN A 273 3.63 13.86 -21.49
CA GLN A 273 4.67 12.94 -21.96
C GLN A 273 4.93 11.82 -20.95
N GLU A 274 5.11 12.13 -19.66
CA GLU A 274 5.30 11.13 -18.61
C GLU A 274 4.10 10.18 -18.51
N LYS A 275 2.87 10.70 -18.66
CA LYS A 275 1.66 9.89 -18.70
C LYS A 275 1.69 8.87 -19.84
N GLU A 276 2.03 9.31 -21.03
CA GLU A 276 2.10 8.47 -22.23
C GLU A 276 3.19 7.40 -22.10
N GLU A 277 4.37 7.75 -21.61
CA GLU A 277 5.49 6.83 -21.39
C GLU A 277 5.12 5.77 -20.32
N CYS A 278 4.59 6.21 -19.18
CA CYS A 278 4.14 5.33 -18.11
C CYS A 278 3.02 4.38 -18.59
N THR A 279 2.01 4.90 -19.29
CA THR A 279 0.89 4.10 -19.82
C THR A 279 1.37 3.09 -20.85
N ARG A 280 2.30 3.48 -21.74
CA ARG A 280 2.92 2.57 -22.73
C ARG A 280 3.67 1.44 -22.03
N MET A 281 4.43 1.75 -20.98
CA MET A 281 5.13 0.74 -20.19
C MET A 281 4.13 -0.20 -19.51
N LEU A 282 3.14 0.30 -18.79
CA LEU A 282 2.09 -0.50 -18.13
C LEU A 282 1.35 -1.41 -19.12
N LYS A 283 1.05 -0.91 -20.33
CA LYS A 283 0.44 -1.70 -21.41
C LYS A 283 1.38 -2.83 -21.86
N SER A 284 2.67 -2.56 -22.01
CA SER A 284 3.65 -3.58 -22.39
C SER A 284 3.83 -4.68 -21.34
N LEU A 285 3.57 -4.37 -20.08
CA LEU A 285 3.59 -5.31 -18.96
C LEU A 285 2.26 -6.06 -18.76
N GLY A 286 1.19 -5.66 -19.47
CA GLY A 286 -0.15 -6.25 -19.32
C GLY A 286 -0.91 -5.79 -18.08
N LEU A 287 -0.60 -4.60 -17.54
CA LEU A 287 -1.12 -4.09 -16.26
C LEU A 287 -2.25 -3.07 -16.42
N ILE A 288 -2.71 -2.75 -17.63
CA ILE A 288 -3.73 -1.70 -17.84
C ILE A 288 -5.02 -1.98 -17.08
N ASP A 289 -5.48 -3.21 -17.08
CA ASP A 289 -6.70 -3.61 -16.37
C ASP A 289 -6.56 -3.47 -14.85
N PHE A 290 -5.37 -3.76 -14.34
CA PHE A 290 -5.09 -3.62 -12.91
C PHE A 290 -5.00 -2.15 -12.50
N VAL A 291 -4.26 -1.34 -13.26
CA VAL A 291 -4.18 0.10 -12.96
C VAL A 291 -5.55 0.78 -13.06
N ALA A 292 -6.40 0.41 -14.04
CA ALA A 292 -7.75 0.94 -14.16
C ALA A 292 -8.64 0.58 -12.95
N ALA A 293 -8.45 -0.62 -12.37
CA ALA A 293 -9.11 -1.02 -11.12
C ALA A 293 -8.60 -0.21 -9.91
N VAL A 294 -7.29 -0.03 -9.81
CA VAL A 294 -6.68 0.80 -8.75
C VAL A 294 -7.14 2.25 -8.86
N ILE A 295 -7.09 2.86 -10.05
CA ILE A 295 -7.55 4.24 -10.28
C ILE A 295 -9.02 4.42 -9.85
N TYR A 296 -9.90 3.46 -10.13
CA TYR A 296 -11.28 3.51 -9.65
C TYR A 296 -11.35 3.65 -8.12
N ILE A 297 -10.59 2.84 -7.39
CA ILE A 297 -10.58 2.91 -5.91
C ILE A 297 -10.00 4.24 -5.44
N LEU A 298 -8.91 4.71 -6.06
CA LEU A 298 -8.28 5.97 -5.67
C LEU A 298 -9.20 7.17 -5.92
N GLN A 299 -9.95 7.16 -7.02
CA GLN A 299 -10.93 8.19 -7.32
C GLN A 299 -12.11 8.14 -6.34
N GLU A 300 -12.78 7.00 -6.23
CA GLU A 300 -14.04 6.88 -5.48
C GLU A 300 -13.83 6.94 -3.96
N LYS A 301 -12.73 6.41 -3.45
CA LYS A 301 -12.51 6.26 -2.01
C LYS A 301 -11.55 7.32 -1.44
N PHE A 302 -10.58 7.77 -2.21
CA PHE A 302 -9.58 8.76 -1.75
C PHE A 302 -9.70 10.13 -2.45
N GLY A 303 -10.56 10.26 -3.46
CA GLY A 303 -10.79 11.53 -4.16
C GLY A 303 -9.63 11.93 -5.08
N LEU A 304 -9.01 10.96 -5.79
CA LEU A 304 -7.98 11.26 -6.79
C LEU A 304 -8.60 12.04 -7.96
N GLU A 305 -8.04 13.18 -8.26
CA GLU A 305 -8.48 14.07 -9.34
C GLU A 305 -8.26 13.43 -10.73
N THR A 306 -9.13 13.75 -11.69
CA THR A 306 -9.11 13.16 -13.03
C THR A 306 -7.81 13.44 -13.77
N GLU A 307 -7.22 14.61 -13.58
CA GLU A 307 -5.96 15.05 -14.19
C GLU A 307 -4.76 14.19 -13.72
N LYS A 308 -4.88 13.58 -12.54
CA LYS A 308 -3.87 12.72 -11.92
C LYS A 308 -4.06 11.23 -12.22
N GLN A 309 -4.95 10.89 -13.14
CA GLN A 309 -5.22 9.51 -13.55
C GLN A 309 -4.39 9.12 -14.77
N LEU A 310 -3.66 8.01 -14.66
CA LEU A 310 -2.88 7.46 -15.77
C LEU A 310 -3.75 6.86 -16.87
N VAL A 311 -4.87 6.24 -16.48
CA VAL A 311 -5.83 5.61 -17.38
C VAL A 311 -7.25 5.84 -16.86
N PRO A 312 -8.29 5.72 -17.70
CA PRO A 312 -9.68 5.77 -17.24
C PRO A 312 -9.97 4.68 -16.20
N PRO A 313 -10.76 4.97 -15.16
CA PRO A 313 -11.13 3.99 -14.13
C PRO A 313 -12.05 2.89 -14.69
N ASN A 314 -11.94 1.68 -14.14
CA ASN A 314 -12.82 0.57 -14.43
C ASN A 314 -13.62 0.17 -13.17
N LYS A 315 -14.89 0.55 -13.10
CA LYS A 315 -15.77 0.31 -11.96
C LYS A 315 -15.84 -1.18 -11.57
N ARG A 316 -16.17 -2.07 -12.52
CA ARG A 316 -16.37 -3.50 -12.23
C ARG A 316 -15.12 -4.16 -11.65
N LYS A 317 -13.95 -3.88 -12.24
CA LYS A 317 -12.67 -4.41 -11.76
C LYS A 317 -12.25 -3.75 -10.45
N GLY A 318 -12.54 -2.47 -10.27
CA GLY A 318 -12.27 -1.73 -9.04
C GLY A 318 -13.09 -2.19 -7.85
N GLU A 319 -14.39 -2.44 -8.04
CA GLU A 319 -15.24 -3.00 -6.98
C GLU A 319 -14.79 -4.40 -6.57
N PHE A 320 -14.41 -5.24 -7.54
CA PHE A 320 -13.84 -6.54 -7.23
C PHE A 320 -12.54 -6.39 -6.40
N LEU A 321 -11.61 -5.54 -6.84
CA LEU A 321 -10.35 -5.30 -6.14
C LEU A 321 -10.57 -4.74 -4.74
N LEU A 322 -11.49 -3.78 -4.58
CA LEU A 322 -11.82 -3.21 -3.27
C LEU A 322 -12.33 -4.28 -2.30
N ASN A 323 -13.20 -5.18 -2.76
CA ASN A 323 -13.70 -6.28 -1.96
C ASN A 323 -12.56 -7.22 -1.51
N GLU A 324 -11.59 -7.51 -2.41
CA GLU A 324 -10.42 -8.30 -2.05
C GLU A 324 -9.57 -7.59 -0.97
N VAL A 325 -9.33 -6.29 -1.13
CA VAL A 325 -8.55 -5.46 -0.19
C VAL A 325 -9.22 -5.40 1.19
N MET A 326 -10.52 -5.13 1.24
CA MET A 326 -11.26 -5.02 2.50
C MET A 326 -11.35 -6.35 3.25
N ALA A 327 -11.45 -7.47 2.53
CA ALA A 327 -11.44 -8.80 3.13
C ALA A 327 -10.06 -9.20 3.66
N ALA A 328 -9.00 -8.93 2.88
CA ALA A 328 -7.64 -9.36 3.19
C ALA A 328 -7.01 -8.57 4.36
N GLY A 329 -7.21 -7.25 4.40
CA GLY A 329 -6.42 -6.37 5.25
C GLY A 329 -4.94 -6.35 4.83
N ASN A 330 -4.08 -5.80 5.69
CA ASN A 330 -2.66 -5.71 5.38
C ASN A 330 -2.04 -7.10 5.17
N PHE A 331 -1.42 -7.33 4.02
CA PHE A 331 -0.78 -8.60 3.63
C PHE A 331 -1.64 -9.85 3.87
N GLY A 332 -2.95 -9.73 3.76
CA GLY A 332 -3.85 -10.87 3.89
C GLY A 332 -4.00 -11.44 5.31
N MET A 333 -3.40 -10.81 6.32
CA MET A 333 -3.41 -11.32 7.71
C MET A 333 -4.81 -11.51 8.30
N HIS A 334 -5.82 -10.86 7.74
CA HIS A 334 -7.20 -10.95 8.20
C HIS A 334 -8.09 -11.76 7.25
N ASP A 335 -7.54 -12.39 6.22
CA ASP A 335 -8.28 -13.11 5.19
C ASP A 335 -8.67 -14.52 5.65
N LYS A 336 -9.85 -14.64 6.21
CA LYS A 336 -10.38 -15.91 6.69
C LYS A 336 -10.57 -16.98 5.59
N ARG A 337 -10.55 -16.60 4.31
CA ARG A 337 -10.73 -17.51 3.16
C ARG A 337 -9.53 -18.41 2.91
N TYR A 338 -8.36 -18.02 3.41
CA TYR A 338 -7.06 -18.68 3.17
C TYR A 338 -6.39 -19.22 4.44
N ASN A 339 -7.13 -19.30 5.55
CA ASN A 339 -6.62 -19.88 6.81
C ASN A 339 -6.53 -21.39 6.73
N ILE A 340 -5.60 -21.90 5.92
CA ILE A 340 -5.18 -23.30 6.01
C ILE A 340 -4.06 -23.36 7.05
N VAL A 341 -4.41 -23.85 8.22
CA VAL A 341 -3.42 -24.24 9.22
C VAL A 341 -2.95 -25.64 8.85
N SER A 342 -1.73 -25.78 8.33
CA SER A 342 -1.07 -27.07 8.19
C SER A 342 0.20 -27.07 9.04
N GLU A 343 0.63 -28.23 9.51
CA GLU A 343 1.90 -28.40 10.20
C GLU A 343 3.08 -28.01 9.30
N GLU A 344 2.92 -28.15 7.97
CA GLU A 344 3.86 -27.69 6.95
C GLU A 344 3.51 -26.29 6.44
N LYS A 345 4.10 -25.26 7.05
CA LYS A 345 3.85 -23.85 6.69
C LYS A 345 4.07 -23.56 5.19
N GLU A 346 5.12 -24.09 4.58
CA GLU A 346 5.42 -23.88 3.15
C GLU A 346 4.33 -24.44 2.23
N PHE A 347 3.81 -25.63 2.54
CA PHE A 347 2.74 -26.24 1.75
C PHE A 347 1.43 -25.48 1.88
N ALA A 348 1.12 -24.99 3.08
CA ALA A 348 -0.06 -24.15 3.32
C ALA A 348 0.04 -22.83 2.52
N HIS A 349 1.20 -22.17 2.53
CA HIS A 349 1.46 -20.99 1.72
C HIS A 349 1.29 -21.25 0.22
N PHE A 350 1.81 -22.35 -0.28
CA PHE A 350 1.64 -22.75 -1.67
C PHE A 350 0.17 -22.94 -2.04
N LEU A 351 -0.61 -23.69 -1.23
CA LEU A 351 -2.02 -23.92 -1.48
C LEU A 351 -2.84 -22.64 -1.43
N ASN A 352 -2.58 -21.78 -0.45
CA ASN A 352 -3.24 -20.48 -0.34
C ASN A 352 -2.95 -19.59 -1.55
N SER A 353 -1.71 -19.55 -2.01
CA SER A 353 -1.31 -18.83 -3.21
C SER A 353 -1.95 -19.39 -4.49
N MET A 354 -2.11 -20.71 -4.59
CA MET A 354 -2.82 -21.33 -5.73
C MET A 354 -4.31 -21.01 -5.73
N ARG A 355 -4.99 -21.09 -4.57
CA ARG A 355 -6.41 -20.70 -4.43
C ARG A 355 -6.62 -19.24 -4.82
N ARG A 356 -5.73 -18.35 -4.39
CA ARG A 356 -5.75 -16.92 -4.77
C ARG A 356 -5.55 -16.75 -6.28
N THR A 357 -4.62 -17.47 -6.88
CA THR A 357 -4.39 -17.46 -8.32
C THR A 357 -5.65 -17.87 -9.09
N VAL A 358 -6.33 -18.95 -8.68
CA VAL A 358 -7.60 -19.39 -9.32
C VAL A 358 -8.68 -18.33 -9.20
N ARG A 359 -8.81 -17.66 -8.05
CA ARG A 359 -9.79 -16.58 -7.84
C ARG A 359 -9.55 -15.38 -8.75
N LEU A 360 -8.29 -15.10 -9.08
CA LEU A 360 -7.89 -13.96 -9.90
C LEU A 360 -7.90 -14.26 -11.42
N ILE A 361 -8.15 -15.50 -11.84
CA ILE A 361 -7.96 -15.94 -13.22
C ILE A 361 -8.80 -15.16 -14.24
N PHE A 362 -10.05 -14.83 -13.88
CA PHE A 362 -10.93 -14.07 -14.77
C PHE A 362 -10.64 -12.57 -14.78
N GLN A 363 -9.93 -12.06 -13.77
CA GLN A 363 -9.58 -10.65 -13.68
C GLN A 363 -8.23 -10.35 -14.33
N TYR A 364 -7.26 -11.25 -14.15
CA TYR A 364 -5.87 -11.08 -14.58
C TYR A 364 -5.33 -12.36 -15.27
N PRO A 365 -5.94 -12.82 -16.39
CA PRO A 365 -5.63 -14.12 -16.99
C PRO A 365 -4.18 -14.27 -17.41
N ASN A 366 -3.55 -13.20 -17.88
CA ASN A 366 -2.18 -13.23 -18.37
C ASN A 366 -1.19 -13.65 -17.26
N GLU A 367 -1.29 -13.05 -16.08
CA GLU A 367 -0.38 -13.34 -14.96
C GLU A 367 -0.74 -14.67 -14.29
N THR A 368 -2.03 -14.99 -14.16
CA THR A 368 -2.48 -16.25 -13.57
C THR A 368 -2.09 -17.47 -14.42
N PHE A 369 -2.08 -17.35 -15.75
CA PHE A 369 -1.63 -18.39 -16.64
C PHE A 369 -0.16 -18.78 -16.39
N TRP A 370 0.72 -17.80 -16.22
CA TRP A 370 2.16 -18.04 -16.03
C TRP A 370 2.54 -18.41 -14.58
N SER A 371 1.67 -18.14 -13.61
CA SER A 371 1.94 -18.37 -12.19
C SER A 371 2.37 -19.82 -11.86
N PRO A 372 1.69 -20.91 -12.33
CA PRO A 372 2.10 -22.28 -12.04
C PRO A 372 3.48 -22.61 -12.62
N TYR A 373 3.75 -22.16 -13.85
CA TYR A 373 5.04 -22.41 -14.51
C TYR A 373 6.19 -21.74 -13.77
N PHE A 374 5.98 -20.49 -13.37
CA PHE A 374 6.97 -19.77 -12.57
C PHE A 374 7.24 -20.46 -11.23
N LYS A 375 6.20 -20.87 -10.50
CA LYS A 375 6.34 -21.54 -9.20
C LYS A 375 7.12 -22.85 -9.29
N VAL A 376 6.86 -23.66 -10.30
CA VAL A 376 7.61 -24.91 -10.56
C VAL A 376 9.07 -24.57 -10.87
N TRP A 377 9.32 -23.63 -11.79
CA TRP A 377 10.67 -23.20 -12.13
C TRP A 377 11.41 -22.64 -10.91
N HIS A 378 10.79 -21.77 -10.10
CA HIS A 378 11.37 -21.15 -8.92
C HIS A 378 11.70 -22.18 -7.82
N TYR A 379 10.89 -23.21 -7.66
CA TYR A 379 11.21 -24.31 -6.76
C TYR A 379 12.52 -25.02 -7.13
N PHE A 380 12.75 -25.32 -8.40
CA PHE A 380 14.02 -25.89 -8.85
C PHE A 380 15.17 -24.89 -8.81
N TRP A 381 14.89 -23.62 -9.06
CA TRP A 381 15.88 -22.55 -8.95
C TRP A 381 16.40 -22.41 -7.52
N ARG A 382 15.52 -22.37 -6.51
CA ARG A 382 15.92 -22.32 -5.09
C ARG A 382 16.81 -23.48 -4.64
N LYS A 383 16.64 -24.68 -5.21
CA LYS A 383 17.49 -25.85 -4.91
C LYS A 383 18.92 -25.76 -5.44
N LYS A 384 19.20 -24.80 -6.31
CA LYS A 384 20.52 -24.60 -6.92
C LYS A 384 21.29 -23.46 -6.28
N HIS A 385 20.60 -22.57 -5.59
CA HIS A 385 21.14 -21.35 -4.97
C HIS A 385 21.17 -21.48 -3.45
#